data_747958c71d8c51774f5e378ccbc533df
#
_entry.id   747958c71d8c51774f5e378ccbc533df
#
_cell.length_a   1.000
_cell.length_b   1.000
_cell.length_c   1.000
_cell.angle_alpha   90.00
_cell.angle_beta   90.00
_cell.angle_gamma   90.00
#
_symmetry.space_group_name_H-M   'P 1'
#
loop_
_entity.id
_entity.type
_entity.pdbx_description
1 polymer ?
#
loop_
_entity_poly.entity_id
_entity_poly.type
_entity_poly.pdbx_seq_one_letter_code
_entity_poly.pdbx_strand_id
1 'polypeptide(L)'
;MNINVQSTGASKANIYLVNDGEADLAIVQNDVMDYAYNGTDLFAEEGAAKDFTTVAALYAEVCQIVSSGDIKSVADLKGKRVSVGDAGSGVEFNARQILEAYDISFDDIQVNNLGFGDSADALKDGKIDAFFCTAGAPTTAIVELATTNAINLLEIDDEHAKKLADAHPFYTTYAIPGGSYKALTMMFRQLLSSYSDRIPEALRRNSL
;
A
#
# COMPACT_ATOMS: atom_id res chain seq x y z
N MET A 1 17.07 -24.59 -13.97
CA MET A 1 16.68 -23.22 -14.26
C MET A 1 17.39 -22.35 -13.25
N ASN A 2 18.13 -21.34 -13.68
CA ASN A 2 18.77 -20.39 -12.78
C ASN A 2 17.84 -19.17 -12.68
N ILE A 3 17.52 -18.74 -11.47
CA ILE A 3 16.70 -17.56 -11.20
C ILE A 3 17.58 -16.55 -10.48
N ASN A 4 17.70 -15.36 -11.04
CA ASN A 4 18.30 -14.20 -10.37
C ASN A 4 17.19 -13.38 -9.74
N VAL A 5 17.28 -13.14 -8.43
CA VAL A 5 16.35 -12.28 -7.70
C VAL A 5 17.00 -10.92 -7.46
N GLN A 6 16.31 -9.86 -7.85
CA GLN A 6 16.73 -8.47 -7.66
C GLN A 6 15.76 -7.75 -6.73
N SER A 7 16.29 -7.05 -5.74
CA SER A 7 15.53 -6.12 -4.91
C SER A 7 15.46 -4.77 -5.59
N THR A 8 14.31 -4.11 -5.51
CA THR A 8 14.04 -2.82 -6.16
C THR A 8 13.36 -1.86 -5.19
N GLY A 9 13.12 -0.63 -5.63
CA GLY A 9 12.42 0.40 -4.85
C GLY A 9 10.90 0.21 -4.77
N ALA A 10 10.28 -0.71 -5.46
CA ALA A 10 8.87 -1.12 -5.39
C ALA A 10 8.21 -1.27 -6.79
N SER A 11 6.86 -1.32 -6.83
CA SER A 11 6.07 -1.68 -8.01
C SER A 11 6.36 -0.83 -9.25
N LYS A 12 6.55 0.48 -9.12
CA LYS A 12 6.86 1.37 -10.27
C LYS A 12 8.17 0.96 -10.95
N ALA A 13 9.24 0.77 -10.17
CA ALA A 13 10.52 0.32 -10.68
C ALA A 13 10.42 -1.08 -11.32
N ASN A 14 9.66 -1.97 -10.70
CA ASN A 14 9.44 -3.33 -11.20
C ASN A 14 8.76 -3.35 -12.57
N ILE A 15 7.78 -2.47 -12.78
CA ILE A 15 7.09 -2.34 -14.08
C ILE A 15 8.07 -1.89 -15.16
N TYR A 16 8.92 -0.91 -14.88
CA TYR A 16 9.92 -0.46 -15.86
C TYR A 16 10.90 -1.55 -16.24
N LEU A 17 11.42 -2.30 -15.25
CA LEU A 17 12.33 -3.41 -15.55
C LEU A 17 11.71 -4.46 -16.48
N VAL A 18 10.43 -4.77 -16.31
CA VAL A 18 9.73 -5.71 -17.22
C VAL A 18 9.43 -5.05 -18.56
N ASN A 19 8.94 -3.82 -18.57
CA ASN A 19 8.61 -3.09 -19.79
C ASN A 19 9.84 -2.88 -20.70
N ASP A 20 11.00 -2.65 -20.09
CA ASP A 20 12.27 -2.41 -20.80
C ASP A 20 13.02 -3.71 -21.13
N GLY A 21 12.47 -4.87 -20.73
CA GLY A 21 13.05 -6.20 -20.98
C GLY A 21 14.28 -6.51 -20.11
N GLU A 22 14.47 -5.80 -19.01
CA GLU A 22 15.56 -6.02 -18.06
C GLU A 22 15.22 -7.11 -17.02
N ALA A 23 13.92 -7.43 -16.86
CA ALA A 23 13.43 -8.52 -16.04
C ALA A 23 12.35 -9.31 -16.78
N ASP A 24 12.34 -10.64 -16.58
CA ASP A 24 11.35 -11.54 -17.19
C ASP A 24 10.03 -11.57 -16.40
N LEU A 25 10.09 -11.39 -15.06
CA LEU A 25 8.95 -11.43 -14.14
C LEU A 25 9.14 -10.42 -13.02
N ALA A 26 8.05 -9.82 -12.57
CA ALA A 26 8.05 -8.94 -11.42
C ALA A 26 6.78 -9.11 -10.57
N ILE A 27 6.90 -8.82 -9.27
CA ILE A 27 5.76 -8.70 -8.35
C ILE A 27 5.40 -7.22 -8.27
N VAL A 28 4.13 -6.90 -8.53
CA VAL A 28 3.63 -5.53 -8.55
C VAL A 28 2.24 -5.46 -7.94
N GLN A 29 1.89 -4.30 -7.38
CA GLN A 29 0.53 -4.01 -6.96
C GLN A 29 -0.36 -3.82 -8.20
N ASN A 30 -1.61 -4.26 -8.12
CA ASN A 30 -2.55 -4.20 -9.24
C ASN A 30 -2.98 -2.77 -9.60
N ASP A 31 -3.11 -1.88 -8.62
CA ASP A 31 -3.38 -0.46 -8.83
C ASP A 31 -2.23 0.22 -9.59
N VAL A 32 -0.98 -0.03 -9.19
CA VAL A 32 0.22 0.50 -9.88
C VAL A 32 0.32 -0.06 -11.30
N MET A 33 -0.07 -1.32 -11.52
CA MET A 33 -0.16 -1.92 -12.85
C MET A 33 -1.22 -1.21 -13.71
N ASP A 34 -2.38 -0.87 -13.14
CA ASP A 34 -3.44 -0.14 -13.84
C ASP A 34 -2.98 1.28 -14.23
N TYR A 35 -2.32 1.99 -13.32
CA TYR A 35 -1.73 3.30 -13.60
C TYR A 35 -0.70 3.25 -14.73
N ALA A 36 0.17 2.23 -14.70
CA ALA A 36 1.18 2.05 -15.73
C ALA A 36 0.54 1.81 -17.09
N TYR A 37 -0.43 0.90 -17.16
CA TYR A 37 -1.09 0.55 -18.42
C TYR A 37 -1.87 1.73 -19.03
N ASN A 38 -2.48 2.58 -18.20
CA ASN A 38 -3.27 3.73 -18.64
C ASN A 38 -2.43 5.02 -18.74
N GLY A 39 -1.22 5.08 -18.20
CA GLY A 39 -0.40 6.28 -18.15
C GLY A 39 -1.01 7.35 -17.23
N THR A 40 -1.53 6.94 -16.09
CA THR A 40 -2.17 7.82 -15.11
C THR A 40 -1.39 7.82 -13.79
N ASP A 41 -1.77 8.70 -12.88
CA ASP A 41 -1.20 8.79 -11.51
C ASP A 41 0.33 8.72 -11.50
N LEU A 42 0.93 7.65 -10.99
CA LEU A 42 2.38 7.43 -10.93
C LEU A 42 3.09 7.50 -12.30
N PHE A 43 2.36 7.33 -13.39
CA PHE A 43 2.88 7.29 -14.75
C PHE A 43 2.37 8.45 -15.62
N ALA A 44 1.72 9.46 -15.00
CA ALA A 44 1.15 10.58 -15.75
C ALA A 44 2.19 11.41 -16.50
N GLU A 45 3.40 11.55 -15.97
CA GLU A 45 4.49 12.31 -16.59
C GLU A 45 5.25 11.50 -17.63
N GLU A 46 5.49 10.22 -17.36
CA GLU A 46 6.28 9.33 -18.22
C GLU A 46 5.46 8.66 -19.32
N GLY A 47 4.13 8.60 -19.12
CA GLY A 47 3.20 7.98 -20.07
C GLY A 47 2.98 6.49 -19.81
N ALA A 48 2.15 5.88 -20.65
CA ALA A 48 1.75 4.50 -20.49
C ALA A 48 2.91 3.52 -20.79
N ALA A 49 3.10 2.55 -19.89
CA ALA A 49 3.94 1.36 -20.07
C ALA A 49 3.02 0.17 -20.35
N LYS A 50 3.18 -0.50 -21.52
CA LYS A 50 2.23 -1.52 -21.99
C LYS A 50 2.88 -2.86 -22.39
N ASP A 51 4.20 -2.97 -22.36
CA ASP A 51 4.94 -4.14 -22.81
C ASP A 51 5.09 -5.18 -21.68
N PHE A 52 4.00 -5.40 -20.95
CA PHE A 52 3.90 -6.43 -19.92
C PHE A 52 2.49 -7.05 -19.90
N THR A 53 2.38 -8.21 -19.25
CA THR A 53 1.10 -8.91 -19.03
C THR A 53 1.05 -9.55 -17.65
N THR A 54 -0.17 -9.74 -17.14
CA THR A 54 -0.39 -10.42 -15.86
C THR A 54 -0.29 -11.93 -16.04
N VAL A 55 0.55 -12.57 -15.24
CA VAL A 55 0.70 -14.04 -15.22
C VAL A 55 -0.18 -14.65 -14.15
N ALA A 56 -0.22 -14.08 -12.94
CA ALA A 56 -1.00 -14.61 -11.81
C ALA A 56 -1.30 -13.52 -10.78
N ALA A 57 -2.39 -13.72 -10.03
CA ALA A 57 -2.63 -13.03 -8.75
C ALA A 57 -2.09 -13.91 -7.63
N LEU A 58 -1.34 -13.33 -6.70
CA LEU A 58 -0.67 -14.10 -5.64
C LEU A 58 -1.45 -14.04 -4.32
N TYR A 59 -1.71 -12.86 -3.80
CA TYR A 59 -2.39 -12.63 -2.53
C TYR A 59 -3.01 -11.23 -2.47
N ALA A 60 -3.88 -11.04 -1.48
CA ALA A 60 -4.47 -9.72 -1.21
C ALA A 60 -3.48 -8.85 -0.44
N GLU A 61 -3.21 -7.65 -0.94
CA GLU A 61 -2.42 -6.64 -0.24
C GLU A 61 -3.35 -5.63 0.43
N VAL A 62 -3.22 -5.54 1.75
CA VAL A 62 -4.04 -4.68 2.61
C VAL A 62 -3.22 -3.47 3.00
N CYS A 63 -3.72 -2.27 2.72
CA CYS A 63 -3.10 -1.04 3.21
C CYS A 63 -3.44 -0.87 4.69
N GLN A 64 -2.47 -1.12 5.55
CA GLN A 64 -2.57 -1.07 7.00
C GLN A 64 -1.96 0.23 7.50
N ILE A 65 -2.65 0.92 8.41
CA ILE A 65 -2.18 2.17 9.01
C ILE A 65 -1.88 1.90 10.47
N VAL A 66 -0.61 1.91 10.81
CA VAL A 66 -0.11 1.61 12.17
C VAL A 66 0.29 2.89 12.85
N SER A 67 -0.13 3.10 14.09
CA SER A 67 0.21 4.28 14.86
C SER A 67 0.67 3.95 16.29
N SER A 68 1.33 4.93 16.93
CA SER A 68 1.56 4.90 18.37
C SER A 68 0.23 4.92 19.14
N GLY A 69 0.27 4.48 20.42
CA GLY A 69 -0.92 4.28 21.23
C GLY A 69 -1.82 5.50 21.44
N ASP A 70 -1.31 6.71 21.20
CA ASP A 70 -2.05 7.97 21.41
C ASP A 70 -2.90 8.41 20.22
N ILE A 71 -2.60 7.91 19.03
CA ILE A 71 -3.32 8.22 17.79
C ILE A 71 -4.38 7.15 17.56
N LYS A 72 -5.63 7.54 17.34
CA LYS A 72 -6.79 6.63 17.28
C LYS A 72 -7.56 6.68 15.96
N SER A 73 -7.33 7.70 15.14
CA SER A 73 -8.01 7.87 13.85
C SER A 73 -7.06 8.38 12.79
N VAL A 74 -7.43 8.21 11.51
CA VAL A 74 -6.66 8.76 10.39
C VAL A 74 -6.63 10.30 10.45
N ALA A 75 -7.73 10.93 10.91
CA ALA A 75 -7.79 12.38 11.06
C ALA A 75 -6.76 12.94 12.08
N ASP A 76 -6.33 12.14 13.07
CA ASP A 76 -5.32 12.53 14.05
C ASP A 76 -3.90 12.61 13.47
N LEU A 77 -3.70 12.15 12.22
CA LEU A 77 -2.39 12.18 11.55
C LEU A 77 -1.96 13.60 11.13
N LYS A 78 -2.86 14.56 11.09
CA LYS A 78 -2.52 15.95 10.76
C LYS A 78 -1.48 16.51 11.72
N GLY A 79 -0.38 17.06 11.17
CA GLY A 79 0.77 17.56 11.90
C GLY A 79 1.74 16.48 12.44
N LYS A 80 1.47 15.20 12.23
CA LYS A 80 2.27 14.09 12.73
C LYS A 80 3.40 13.70 11.77
N ARG A 81 4.40 13.00 12.32
CA ARG A 81 5.50 12.37 11.55
C ARG A 81 5.01 11.03 11.03
N VAL A 82 4.82 10.92 9.74
CA VAL A 82 4.19 9.73 9.12
C VAL A 82 5.11 9.14 8.07
N SER A 83 5.40 7.85 8.19
CA SER A 83 6.06 7.12 7.09
C SER A 83 4.98 6.66 6.10
N VAL A 84 5.16 7.06 4.85
CA VAL A 84 4.24 6.78 3.75
C VAL A 84 4.75 5.69 2.80
N GLY A 85 5.79 4.96 3.20
CA GLY A 85 6.48 3.99 2.35
C GLY A 85 7.63 4.61 1.56
N ASP A 86 8.33 3.77 0.80
CA ASP A 86 9.43 4.23 -0.06
C ASP A 86 8.92 5.21 -1.12
N ALA A 87 9.74 6.20 -1.48
CA ALA A 87 9.37 7.18 -2.48
C ALA A 87 9.07 6.51 -3.84
N GLY A 88 7.96 6.87 -4.47
CA GLY A 88 7.48 6.27 -5.72
C GLY A 88 6.90 4.86 -5.55
N SER A 89 6.67 4.39 -4.31
CA SER A 89 6.05 3.10 -4.05
C SER A 89 4.52 3.18 -4.17
N GLY A 90 3.88 2.02 -4.40
CA GLY A 90 2.42 1.93 -4.32
C GLY A 90 1.87 2.28 -2.93
N VAL A 91 2.66 2.03 -1.88
CA VAL A 91 2.32 2.40 -0.49
C VAL A 91 2.21 3.92 -0.33
N GLU A 92 3.15 4.68 -0.89
CA GLU A 92 3.11 6.15 -0.88
C GLU A 92 1.83 6.66 -1.57
N PHE A 93 1.45 6.03 -2.67
CA PHE A 93 0.22 6.37 -3.38
C PHE A 93 -1.03 6.04 -2.57
N ASN A 94 -1.09 4.84 -2.00
CA ASN A 94 -2.21 4.47 -1.12
C ASN A 94 -2.32 5.44 0.07
N ALA A 95 -1.18 5.81 0.67
CA ALA A 95 -1.14 6.79 1.77
C ALA A 95 -1.68 8.16 1.33
N ARG A 96 -1.26 8.65 0.16
CA ARG A 96 -1.74 9.92 -0.40
C ARG A 96 -3.24 9.90 -0.60
N GLN A 97 -3.77 8.91 -1.29
CA GLN A 97 -5.20 8.79 -1.59
C GLN A 97 -6.05 8.64 -0.33
N ILE A 98 -5.59 7.85 0.66
CA ILE A 98 -6.28 7.72 1.94
C ILE A 98 -6.29 9.05 2.70
N LEU A 99 -5.15 9.72 2.82
CA LEU A 99 -5.06 11.01 3.51
C LEU A 99 -5.92 12.08 2.82
N GLU A 100 -5.89 12.15 1.48
CA GLU A 100 -6.73 13.08 0.71
C GLU A 100 -8.23 12.81 0.91
N ALA A 101 -8.63 11.55 1.09
CA ALA A 101 -10.02 11.23 1.43
C ALA A 101 -10.45 11.87 2.76
N TYR A 102 -9.53 12.03 3.71
CA TYR A 102 -9.71 12.72 4.99
C TYR A 102 -9.37 14.22 4.94
N ASP A 103 -9.25 14.79 3.75
CA ASP A 103 -8.87 16.19 3.53
C ASP A 103 -7.52 16.57 4.18
N ILE A 104 -6.58 15.63 4.18
CA ILE A 104 -5.19 15.77 4.66
C ILE A 104 -4.26 15.63 3.47
N SER A 105 -3.47 16.65 3.17
CA SER A 105 -2.42 16.59 2.16
C SER A 105 -1.08 16.15 2.76
N PHE A 106 -0.11 15.83 1.92
CA PHE A 106 1.26 15.57 2.40
C PHE A 106 1.92 16.80 3.03
N ASP A 107 1.45 18.02 2.71
CA ASP A 107 1.91 19.26 3.35
C ASP A 107 1.36 19.42 4.78
N ASP A 108 0.29 18.71 5.11
CA ASP A 108 -0.31 18.71 6.46
C ASP A 108 0.36 17.72 7.42
N ILE A 109 1.32 16.92 6.98
CA ILE A 109 2.07 15.93 7.79
C ILE A 109 3.58 16.10 7.61
N GLN A 110 4.37 15.50 8.49
CA GLN A 110 5.81 15.38 8.29
C GLN A 110 6.11 14.05 7.62
N VAL A 111 6.25 14.07 6.28
CA VAL A 111 6.46 12.89 5.46
C VAL A 111 7.82 12.26 5.72
N ASN A 112 7.83 10.95 5.89
CA ASN A 112 9.04 10.12 5.93
C ASN A 112 8.87 9.01 4.88
N ASN A 113 9.90 8.74 4.09
CA ASN A 113 9.91 7.66 3.12
C ASN A 113 10.80 6.54 3.63
N LEU A 114 10.18 5.51 4.21
CA LEU A 114 10.85 4.37 4.84
C LEU A 114 10.17 3.07 4.42
N GLY A 115 10.96 2.01 4.25
CA GLY A 115 10.45 0.65 4.10
C GLY A 115 9.75 0.14 5.36
N PHE A 116 9.05 -1.00 5.30
CA PHE A 116 8.20 -1.48 6.39
C PHE A 116 8.96 -1.78 7.69
N GLY A 117 10.15 -2.42 7.58
CA GLY A 117 11.01 -2.71 8.73
C GLY A 117 11.52 -1.43 9.38
N ASP A 118 12.07 -0.52 8.59
CA ASP A 118 12.58 0.77 9.07
C ASP A 118 11.48 1.64 9.67
N SER A 119 10.26 1.59 9.11
CA SER A 119 9.09 2.26 9.66
C SER A 119 8.70 1.71 11.04
N ALA A 120 8.70 0.38 11.18
CA ALA A 120 8.41 -0.27 12.48
C ALA A 120 9.46 0.11 13.53
N ASP A 121 10.74 0.09 13.18
CA ASP A 121 11.83 0.51 14.07
C ASP A 121 11.74 2.01 14.40
N ALA A 122 11.45 2.86 13.43
CA ALA A 122 11.30 4.30 13.64
C ALA A 122 10.09 4.62 14.56
N LEU A 123 8.97 3.88 14.43
CA LEU A 123 7.83 4.02 15.33
C LEU A 123 8.18 3.55 16.75
N LYS A 124 8.85 2.41 16.88
CA LYS A 124 9.35 1.88 18.15
C LYS A 124 10.26 2.86 18.88
N ASP A 125 11.14 3.52 18.13
CA ASP A 125 12.09 4.51 18.66
C ASP A 125 11.45 5.90 18.90
N GLY A 126 10.15 6.09 18.58
CA GLY A 126 9.47 7.37 18.70
C GLY A 126 9.96 8.43 17.70
N LYS A 127 10.58 8.02 16.60
CA LYS A 127 11.05 8.92 15.53
C LYS A 127 9.91 9.32 14.58
N ILE A 128 8.92 8.44 14.42
CA ILE A 128 7.67 8.71 13.71
C ILE A 128 6.48 8.39 14.62
N ASP A 129 5.30 8.85 14.24
CA ASP A 129 4.06 8.70 15.01
C ASP A 129 3.12 7.66 14.39
N ALA A 130 3.23 7.44 13.08
CA ALA A 130 2.47 6.43 12.35
C ALA A 130 3.20 6.02 11.05
N PHE A 131 2.79 4.89 10.48
CA PHE A 131 3.24 4.47 9.14
C PHE A 131 2.17 3.72 8.37
N PHE A 132 2.25 3.81 7.05
CA PHE A 132 1.47 3.02 6.11
C PHE A 132 2.26 1.77 5.68
N CYS A 133 1.54 0.66 5.50
CA CYS A 133 2.09 -0.61 5.07
C CYS A 133 1.08 -1.34 4.21
N THR A 134 1.35 -1.46 2.90
CA THR A 134 0.51 -2.24 1.99
C THR A 134 1.17 -3.60 1.75
N ALA A 135 0.62 -4.62 2.38
CA ALA A 135 1.14 -5.98 2.37
C ALA A 135 0.06 -6.99 2.77
N GLY A 136 0.36 -8.29 2.68
CA GLY A 136 -0.50 -9.32 3.26
C GLY A 136 -0.64 -9.15 4.79
N ALA A 137 -1.84 -9.35 5.31
CA ALA A 137 -2.09 -9.32 6.75
C ALA A 137 -2.23 -10.77 7.29
N PRO A 138 -1.52 -11.14 8.37
CA PRO A 138 -0.61 -10.32 9.19
C PRO A 138 0.76 -10.08 8.53
N THR A 139 1.30 -8.88 8.69
CA THR A 139 2.62 -8.48 8.19
C THR A 139 3.69 -8.67 9.26
N THR A 140 4.83 -9.27 8.94
CA THR A 140 5.90 -9.60 9.90
C THR A 140 6.37 -8.40 10.71
N ALA A 141 6.68 -7.27 10.07
CA ALA A 141 7.14 -6.07 10.77
C ALA A 141 6.13 -5.55 11.80
N ILE A 142 4.81 -5.63 11.49
CA ILE A 142 3.76 -5.24 12.43
C ILE A 142 3.61 -6.26 13.56
N VAL A 143 3.74 -7.58 13.25
CA VAL A 143 3.70 -8.64 14.27
C VAL A 143 4.82 -8.43 15.29
N GLU A 144 6.04 -8.22 14.84
CA GLU A 144 7.21 -8.01 15.70
C GLU A 144 7.03 -6.75 16.57
N LEU A 145 6.63 -5.63 15.95
CA LEU A 145 6.36 -4.39 16.68
C LEU A 145 5.27 -4.55 17.74
N ALA A 146 4.16 -5.22 17.42
CA ALA A 146 3.04 -5.45 18.33
C ALA A 146 3.39 -6.35 19.53
N THR A 147 4.50 -7.09 19.49
CA THR A 147 4.97 -7.89 20.65
C THR A 147 5.61 -7.03 21.73
N THR A 148 6.18 -5.90 21.37
CA THR A 148 7.01 -5.06 22.26
C THR A 148 6.42 -3.69 22.55
N ASN A 149 5.53 -3.20 21.68
CA ASN A 149 4.97 -1.86 21.73
C ASN A 149 3.44 -1.88 21.72
N ALA A 150 2.84 -0.93 22.43
CA ALA A 150 1.43 -0.64 22.28
C ALA A 150 1.21 0.14 20.98
N ILE A 151 0.53 -0.46 20.04
CA ILE A 151 0.19 0.13 18.74
C ILE A 151 -1.32 0.13 18.51
N ASN A 152 -1.78 0.94 17.57
CA ASN A 152 -3.12 0.84 17.00
C ASN A 152 -3.03 0.54 15.51
N LEU A 153 -4.04 -0.15 14.99
CA LEU A 153 -4.38 -0.08 13.57
C LEU A 153 -5.48 0.96 13.42
N LEU A 154 -5.24 1.99 12.63
CA LEU A 154 -6.24 3.03 12.38
C LEU A 154 -7.25 2.50 11.36
N GLU A 155 -8.52 2.51 11.73
CA GLU A 155 -9.61 2.08 10.85
C GLU A 155 -9.97 3.18 9.85
N ILE A 156 -10.31 2.77 8.61
CA ILE A 156 -10.93 3.64 7.64
C ILE A 156 -12.44 3.51 7.83
N ASP A 157 -13.09 4.59 8.25
CA ASP A 157 -14.52 4.61 8.51
C ASP A 157 -15.36 4.47 7.22
N ASP A 158 -16.68 4.22 7.38
CA ASP A 158 -17.59 3.93 6.26
C ASP A 158 -17.69 5.08 5.26
N GLU A 159 -17.65 6.32 5.72
CA GLU A 159 -17.77 7.51 4.86
C GLU A 159 -16.54 7.63 3.95
N HIS A 160 -15.35 7.56 4.54
CA HIS A 160 -14.10 7.69 3.81
C HIS A 160 -13.79 6.45 2.96
N ALA A 161 -14.16 5.26 3.43
CA ALA A 161 -14.07 4.04 2.62
C ALA A 161 -14.95 4.12 1.36
N LYS A 162 -16.17 4.69 1.49
CA LYS A 162 -17.04 4.94 0.34
C LYS A 162 -16.46 5.99 -0.61
N LYS A 163 -15.97 7.12 -0.08
CA LYS A 163 -15.31 8.20 -0.86
C LYS A 163 -14.14 7.64 -1.68
N LEU A 164 -13.31 6.76 -1.07
CA LEU A 164 -12.20 6.09 -1.74
C LEU A 164 -12.66 5.11 -2.83
N ALA A 165 -13.66 4.28 -2.57
CA ALA A 165 -14.19 3.33 -3.55
C ALA A 165 -14.88 4.00 -4.73
N ASP A 166 -15.56 5.13 -4.50
CA ASP A 166 -16.18 5.93 -5.56
C ASP A 166 -15.14 6.61 -6.46
N ALA A 167 -14.02 7.09 -5.89
CA ALA A 167 -12.92 7.73 -6.62
C ALA A 167 -12.00 6.70 -7.31
N HIS A 168 -11.78 5.57 -6.66
CA HIS A 168 -10.83 4.53 -7.07
C HIS A 168 -11.51 3.16 -7.09
N PRO A 169 -12.14 2.76 -8.22
CA PRO A 169 -12.99 1.56 -8.30
C PRO A 169 -12.27 0.22 -8.04
N PHE A 170 -10.93 0.21 -8.03
CA PHE A 170 -10.12 -0.96 -7.71
C PHE A 170 -9.97 -1.17 -6.18
N TYR A 171 -10.38 -0.21 -5.33
CA TYR A 171 -10.38 -0.40 -3.89
C TYR A 171 -11.65 -1.08 -3.39
N THR A 172 -11.47 -1.94 -2.41
CA THR A 172 -12.54 -2.50 -1.58
C THR A 172 -12.11 -2.50 -0.12
N THR A 173 -13.03 -2.69 0.78
CA THR A 173 -12.72 -2.80 2.21
C THR A 173 -12.36 -4.24 2.57
N TYR A 174 -11.37 -4.40 3.43
CA TYR A 174 -10.98 -5.67 4.01
C TYR A 174 -10.98 -5.57 5.54
N ALA A 175 -11.60 -6.53 6.19
CA ALA A 175 -11.61 -6.60 7.63
C ALA A 175 -10.47 -7.52 8.12
N ILE A 176 -9.45 -6.94 8.74
CA ILE A 176 -8.40 -7.73 9.41
C ILE A 176 -9.03 -8.37 10.65
N PRO A 177 -9.05 -9.71 10.76
CA PRO A 177 -9.65 -10.39 11.88
C PRO A 177 -9.00 -10.00 13.21
N GLY A 178 -9.80 -9.87 14.26
CA GLY A 178 -9.29 -9.69 15.62
C GLY A 178 -8.36 -10.84 16.00
N GLY A 179 -7.25 -10.52 16.68
CA GLY A 179 -6.21 -11.49 17.04
C GLY A 179 -5.17 -11.74 15.96
N SER A 180 -5.28 -11.14 14.77
CA SER A 180 -4.22 -11.21 13.74
C SER A 180 -2.89 -10.62 14.24
N TYR A 181 -2.96 -9.62 15.10
CA TYR A 181 -1.81 -9.05 15.79
C TYR A 181 -2.01 -9.13 17.31
N LYS A 182 -0.93 -9.35 18.04
CA LYS A 182 -0.96 -9.42 19.51
C LYS A 182 -1.51 -8.10 20.08
N ALA A 183 -2.41 -8.18 21.03
CA ALA A 183 -3.10 -7.04 21.67
C ALA A 183 -4.15 -6.32 20.80
N LEU A 184 -4.33 -6.66 19.54
CA LEU A 184 -5.40 -6.15 18.70
C LEU A 184 -6.55 -7.17 18.64
N THR A 185 -7.49 -7.06 19.57
CA THR A 185 -8.58 -8.05 19.76
C THR A 185 -9.80 -7.77 18.89
N MET A 186 -9.94 -6.56 18.34
CA MET A 186 -11.06 -6.15 17.49
C MET A 186 -10.74 -6.35 16.02
N MET A 187 -11.79 -6.40 15.19
CA MET A 187 -11.69 -6.40 13.74
C MET A 187 -11.43 -4.97 13.25
N PHE A 188 -10.51 -4.78 12.32
CA PHE A 188 -10.18 -3.47 11.76
C PHE A 188 -10.47 -3.44 10.26
N ARG A 189 -11.22 -2.42 9.82
CA ARG A 189 -11.48 -2.20 8.40
C ARG A 189 -10.32 -1.43 7.78
N GLN A 190 -9.79 -1.99 6.71
CA GLN A 190 -8.69 -1.43 5.95
C GLN A 190 -9.03 -1.39 4.47
N LEU A 191 -8.24 -0.66 3.70
CA LEU A 191 -8.33 -0.70 2.25
C LEU A 191 -7.60 -1.93 1.71
N LEU A 192 -8.26 -2.62 0.81
CA LEU A 192 -7.71 -3.69 0.01
C LEU A 192 -7.66 -3.21 -1.44
N SER A 193 -6.50 -3.25 -2.05
CA SER A 193 -6.40 -3.19 -3.50
C SER A 193 -6.90 -4.53 -4.05
N SER A 194 -8.16 -4.55 -4.52
CA SER A 194 -8.81 -5.81 -4.88
C SER A 194 -8.40 -6.28 -6.25
N TYR A 195 -7.89 -7.48 -6.30
CA TYR A 195 -7.72 -8.26 -7.52
C TYR A 195 -9.00 -9.06 -7.83
N SER A 196 -10.18 -8.51 -7.61
CA SER A 196 -11.41 -9.20 -8.01
C SER A 196 -11.88 -8.67 -9.36
N ASP A 197 -11.92 -9.54 -10.35
CA ASP A 197 -12.72 -9.46 -11.59
C ASP A 197 -12.43 -8.33 -12.61
N ARG A 198 -11.47 -7.44 -12.37
CA ARG A 198 -11.15 -6.37 -13.30
C ARG A 198 -9.68 -6.36 -13.73
N ILE A 199 -9.19 -7.49 -14.23
CA ILE A 199 -8.11 -7.39 -15.21
C ILE A 199 -8.70 -6.52 -16.34
N PRO A 200 -8.09 -5.38 -16.71
CA PRO A 200 -8.54 -4.62 -17.86
C PRO A 200 -8.79 -5.58 -19.01
N GLU A 201 -9.92 -5.45 -19.71
CA GLU A 201 -10.30 -6.40 -20.78
C GLU A 201 -9.20 -6.55 -21.84
N ALA A 202 -8.38 -5.50 -21.98
CA ALA A 202 -7.18 -5.49 -22.82
C ALA A 202 -6.10 -6.50 -22.36
N LEU A 203 -5.92 -6.70 -21.05
CA LEU A 203 -4.96 -7.67 -20.50
C LEU A 203 -5.48 -9.11 -20.54
N ARG A 204 -6.80 -9.32 -20.61
CA ARG A 204 -7.42 -10.66 -20.77
C ARG A 204 -7.23 -11.23 -22.17
N ARG A 205 -6.99 -10.40 -23.18
CA ARG A 205 -6.94 -10.84 -24.60
C ARG A 205 -5.58 -11.39 -25.01
N ASN A 206 -4.53 -11.18 -24.24
CA ASN A 206 -3.18 -11.65 -24.57
C ASN A 206 -2.77 -12.96 -23.87
N SER A 207 -3.70 -13.61 -23.15
CA SER A 207 -3.47 -14.89 -22.48
C SER A 207 -4.02 -16.08 -23.27
N LEU A 208 -3.61 -16.22 -24.54
CA LEU A 208 -3.80 -17.45 -25.35
C LEU A 208 -2.51 -17.81 -26.05
#